data_147dca13dc8533184b529a3de8ef1347
#
_entry.id   147dca13dc8533184b529a3de8ef1347
#
_cell.length_a   1.000
_cell.length_b   1.000
_cell.length_c   1.000
_cell.angle_alpha   90.00
_cell.angle_beta   90.00
_cell.angle_gamma   90.00
#
_symmetry.space_group_name_H-M   'P 1'
#
loop_
_entity.id
_entity.type
_entity.pdbx_description
1 polymer ?
#
loop_
_entity_poly.entity_id
_entity_poly.type
_entity_poly.pdbx_seq_one_letter_code
_entity_poly.pdbx_strand_id
1 'polypeptide(L)'
;MDLNSIISSLTGNNLIGEIAKKFNIDPNKIIEVIKAAIPKFLGSMQQNAGTAAGAAALTQALGNHAGQGMGINIEDGMKILQKVFGGNLGSVVSNLSGQTNTTNDQVSNILASIAPNLLSVLGKGAGTGNIGNILGGLLGGASNSSSSSNAGKVLGGLLGKIFKK
;
A
#
# COMPACT_ATOMS: atom_id res chain seq x y z
N MET A 1 4.23 6.02 9.07
CA MET A 1 3.14 6.53 8.22
C MET A 1 1.84 5.87 8.65
N ASP A 2 0.79 6.63 8.79
CA ASP A 2 -0.54 6.10 9.04
C ASP A 2 -1.41 6.17 7.77
N LEU A 3 -2.54 5.47 7.81
CA LEU A 3 -3.47 5.39 6.69
C LEU A 3 -3.97 6.76 6.24
N ASN A 4 -4.22 7.65 7.20
CA ASN A 4 -4.68 9.01 6.93
C ASN A 4 -3.62 9.83 6.18
N SER A 5 -2.35 9.69 6.54
CA SER A 5 -1.24 10.36 5.84
C SER A 5 -1.10 9.88 4.39
N ILE A 6 -1.30 8.59 4.13
CA ILE A 6 -1.30 8.04 2.77
C ILE A 6 -2.48 8.61 1.97
N ILE A 7 -3.68 8.59 2.55
CA ILE A 7 -4.88 9.15 1.92
C ILE A 7 -4.66 10.64 1.62
N SER A 8 -4.19 11.41 2.60
CA SER A 8 -3.93 12.84 2.42
C SER A 8 -2.89 13.11 1.32
N SER A 9 -1.86 12.31 1.24
CA SER A 9 -0.84 12.42 0.19
C SER A 9 -1.40 12.15 -1.21
N LEU A 10 -2.30 11.17 -1.33
CA LEU A 10 -2.95 10.84 -2.59
C LEU A 10 -4.03 11.86 -2.98
N THR A 11 -4.74 12.41 -1.99
CA THR A 11 -5.83 13.37 -2.23
C THR A 11 -5.34 14.80 -2.39
N GLY A 12 -4.20 15.14 -1.78
CA GLY A 12 -3.67 16.50 -1.76
C GLY A 12 -3.01 16.99 -3.05
N ASN A 13 -2.72 16.10 -4.01
CA ASN A 13 -1.92 16.41 -5.21
C ASN A 13 -2.72 16.50 -6.51
N ASN A 14 -3.95 16.98 -6.50
CA ASN A 14 -4.82 17.07 -7.69
C ASN A 14 -5.10 15.72 -8.41
N LEU A 15 -4.53 14.63 -7.96
CA LEU A 15 -4.66 13.31 -8.57
C LEU A 15 -6.12 12.89 -8.72
N ILE A 16 -6.94 13.14 -7.70
CA ILE A 16 -8.38 12.85 -7.73
C ILE A 16 -9.08 13.66 -8.82
N GLY A 17 -8.75 14.95 -8.94
CA GLY A 17 -9.29 15.82 -9.99
C GLY A 17 -8.90 15.36 -11.40
N GLU A 18 -7.67 14.89 -11.57
CA GLU A 18 -7.20 14.35 -12.85
C GLU A 18 -7.90 13.03 -13.20
N ILE A 19 -8.04 12.11 -12.24
CA ILE A 19 -8.79 10.85 -12.43
C ILE A 19 -10.26 11.14 -12.75
N ALA A 20 -10.88 12.05 -12.00
CA ALA A 20 -12.26 12.47 -12.20
C ALA A 20 -12.50 12.99 -13.62
N LYS A 21 -11.63 13.86 -14.11
CA LYS A 21 -11.71 14.42 -15.48
C LYS A 21 -11.42 13.38 -16.55
N LYS A 22 -10.38 12.55 -16.34
CA LYS A 22 -9.93 11.60 -17.35
C LYS A 22 -10.93 10.48 -17.59
N PHE A 23 -11.59 10.01 -16.55
CA PHE A 23 -12.52 8.87 -16.61
C PHE A 23 -13.98 9.23 -16.40
N ASN A 24 -14.28 10.53 -16.23
CA ASN A 24 -15.62 11.04 -15.96
C ASN A 24 -16.28 10.34 -14.75
N ILE A 25 -15.54 10.31 -13.64
CA ILE A 25 -15.96 9.67 -12.37
C ILE A 25 -16.12 10.76 -11.31
N ASP A 26 -17.16 10.65 -10.48
CA ASP A 26 -17.37 11.55 -9.35
C ASP A 26 -16.17 11.50 -8.39
N PRO A 27 -15.57 12.65 -8.00
CA PRO A 27 -14.46 12.72 -7.06
C PRO A 27 -14.73 12.00 -5.73
N ASN A 28 -15.96 12.06 -5.23
CA ASN A 28 -16.34 11.39 -3.98
C ASN A 28 -16.25 9.86 -4.13
N LYS A 29 -16.68 9.32 -5.27
CA LYS A 29 -16.56 7.90 -5.59
C LYS A 29 -15.09 7.45 -5.66
N ILE A 30 -14.24 8.28 -6.24
CA ILE A 30 -12.80 8.02 -6.28
C ILE A 30 -12.23 7.92 -4.87
N ILE A 31 -12.59 8.85 -3.99
CA ILE A 31 -12.15 8.85 -2.59
C ILE A 31 -12.65 7.60 -1.84
N GLU A 32 -13.90 7.21 -2.06
CA GLU A 32 -14.47 5.99 -1.46
C GLU A 32 -13.70 4.74 -1.91
N VAL A 33 -13.44 4.61 -3.21
CA VAL A 33 -12.65 3.50 -3.77
C VAL A 33 -11.24 3.49 -3.19
N ILE A 34 -10.57 4.64 -3.12
CA ILE A 34 -9.22 4.77 -2.54
C ILE A 34 -9.21 4.30 -1.07
N LYS A 35 -10.14 4.80 -0.26
CA LYS A 35 -10.25 4.41 1.16
C LYS A 35 -10.47 2.92 1.35
N ALA A 36 -11.30 2.31 0.53
CA ALA A 36 -11.57 0.87 0.58
C ALA A 36 -10.43 0.03 -0.02
N ALA A 37 -9.71 0.57 -1.00
CA ALA A 37 -8.64 -0.13 -1.71
C ALA A 37 -7.33 -0.19 -0.92
N ILE A 38 -6.95 0.88 -0.21
CA ILE A 38 -5.67 0.96 0.49
C ILE A 38 -5.44 -0.22 1.44
N PRO A 39 -6.36 -0.58 2.36
CA PRO A 39 -6.12 -1.72 3.25
C PRO A 39 -6.00 -3.05 2.49
N LYS A 40 -6.74 -3.24 1.40
CA LYS A 40 -6.62 -4.43 0.55
C LYS A 40 -5.27 -4.47 -0.17
N PHE A 41 -4.82 -3.34 -0.67
CA PHE A 41 -3.51 -3.19 -1.32
C PHE A 41 -2.37 -3.53 -0.35
N LEU A 42 -2.39 -2.94 0.83
CA LEU A 42 -1.40 -3.19 1.87
C LEU A 42 -1.41 -4.64 2.37
N GLY A 43 -2.59 -5.22 2.55
CA GLY A 43 -2.72 -6.64 2.94
C GLY A 43 -2.15 -7.59 1.89
N SER A 44 -2.39 -7.32 0.61
CA SER A 44 -1.81 -8.10 -0.49
C SER A 44 -0.29 -7.92 -0.59
N MET A 45 0.20 -6.70 -0.39
CA MET A 45 1.65 -6.45 -0.32
C MET A 45 2.30 -7.22 0.84
N GLN A 46 1.65 -7.27 2.00
CA GLN A 46 2.15 -8.04 3.15
C GLN A 46 2.21 -9.53 2.85
N GLN A 47 1.19 -10.09 2.22
CA GLN A 47 1.21 -11.50 1.81
C GLN A 47 2.35 -11.79 0.84
N ASN A 48 2.54 -10.92 -0.15
CA ASN A 48 3.65 -11.05 -1.11
C ASN A 48 5.02 -10.86 -0.45
N ALA A 49 5.14 -9.94 0.50
CA ALA A 49 6.39 -9.73 1.25
C ALA A 49 6.76 -10.93 2.13
N GLY A 50 5.81 -11.79 2.48
CA GLY A 50 6.03 -13.03 3.20
C GLY A 50 6.78 -14.10 2.40
N THR A 51 6.90 -13.94 1.08
CA THR A 51 7.67 -14.83 0.20
C THR A 51 8.94 -14.13 -0.29
N ALA A 52 10.05 -14.87 -0.45
CA ALA A 52 11.31 -14.31 -0.92
C ALA A 52 11.18 -13.65 -2.31
N ALA A 53 10.48 -14.31 -3.23
CA ALA A 53 10.24 -13.79 -4.57
C ALA A 53 9.34 -12.54 -4.56
N GLY A 54 8.28 -12.55 -3.74
CA GLY A 54 7.36 -11.42 -3.60
C GLY A 54 8.02 -10.22 -2.93
N ALA A 55 8.83 -10.45 -1.89
CA ALA A 55 9.60 -9.39 -1.23
C ALA A 55 10.58 -8.71 -2.20
N ALA A 56 11.31 -9.49 -3.00
CA ALA A 56 12.22 -8.97 -4.02
C ALA A 56 11.47 -8.15 -5.09
N ALA A 57 10.35 -8.65 -5.59
CA ALA A 57 9.53 -7.96 -6.58
C ALA A 57 8.94 -6.65 -6.04
N LEU A 58 8.50 -6.62 -4.78
CA LEU A 58 8.01 -5.41 -4.11
C LEU A 58 9.13 -4.40 -3.88
N THR A 59 10.30 -4.85 -3.43
CA THR A 59 11.47 -3.98 -3.26
C THR A 59 11.85 -3.29 -4.55
N GLN A 60 11.89 -4.04 -5.65
CA GLN A 60 12.17 -3.51 -6.97
C GLN A 60 11.09 -2.52 -7.43
N ALA A 61 9.82 -2.86 -7.24
CA ALA A 61 8.71 -1.99 -7.60
C ALA A 61 8.73 -0.67 -6.81
N LEU A 62 8.97 -0.74 -5.51
CA LEU A 62 9.11 0.45 -4.65
C LEU A 62 10.33 1.29 -5.03
N GLY A 63 11.47 0.65 -5.31
CA GLY A 63 12.69 1.34 -5.75
C GLY A 63 12.50 2.07 -7.08
N ASN A 64 11.84 1.45 -8.03
CA ASN A 64 11.56 2.03 -9.35
C ASN A 64 10.60 3.22 -9.29
N HIS A 65 9.70 3.26 -8.30
CA HIS A 65 8.68 4.31 -8.16
C HIS A 65 9.00 5.33 -7.07
N ALA A 66 10.01 5.05 -6.22
CA ALA A 66 10.46 6.00 -5.20
C ALA A 66 11.01 7.28 -5.85
N GLY A 67 10.38 8.41 -5.56
CA GLY A 67 10.80 9.69 -6.11
C GLY A 67 10.27 10.03 -7.49
N GLN A 68 9.51 9.15 -8.14
CA GLN A 68 8.79 9.52 -9.36
C GLN A 68 7.69 10.54 -9.05
N GLY A 69 7.47 11.47 -9.97
CA GLY A 69 6.40 12.45 -9.87
C GLY A 69 5.02 11.78 -9.86
N MET A 70 4.08 12.40 -9.17
CA MET A 70 2.69 11.92 -9.20
C MET A 70 2.07 12.16 -10.57
N GLY A 71 1.62 11.08 -11.22
CA GLY A 71 0.99 11.11 -12.52
C GLY A 71 0.12 9.88 -12.75
N ILE A 72 -0.76 9.96 -13.74
CA ILE A 72 -1.63 8.85 -14.13
C ILE A 72 -0.95 8.04 -15.23
N ASN A 73 -0.46 6.85 -14.88
CA ASN A 73 0.05 5.87 -15.82
C ASN A 73 -0.71 4.55 -15.62
N ILE A 74 -1.74 4.36 -16.43
CA ILE A 74 -2.65 3.21 -16.32
C ILE A 74 -1.92 1.89 -16.64
N GLU A 75 -1.05 1.89 -17.65
CA GLU A 75 -0.32 0.69 -18.06
C GLU A 75 0.62 0.21 -16.95
N ASP A 76 1.38 1.12 -16.37
CA ASP A 76 2.29 0.83 -15.25
C ASP A 76 1.49 0.43 -14.00
N GLY A 77 0.42 1.15 -13.72
CA GLY A 77 -0.50 0.83 -12.63
C GLY A 77 -1.11 -0.56 -12.74
N MET A 78 -1.52 -0.99 -13.92
CA MET A 78 -2.04 -2.35 -14.14
C MET A 78 -0.97 -3.41 -13.90
N LYS A 79 0.27 -3.17 -14.33
CA LYS A 79 1.40 -4.07 -14.03
C LYS A 79 1.66 -4.19 -12.52
N ILE A 80 1.58 -3.07 -11.80
CA ILE A 80 1.70 -3.05 -10.34
C ILE A 80 0.56 -3.85 -9.70
N LEU A 81 -0.68 -3.62 -10.11
CA LEU A 81 -1.85 -4.32 -9.59
C LEU A 81 -1.75 -5.83 -9.80
N GLN A 82 -1.29 -6.26 -10.98
CA GLN A 82 -1.05 -7.67 -11.27
C GLN A 82 0.02 -8.28 -10.37
N LYS A 83 1.09 -7.54 -10.08
CA LYS A 83 2.14 -7.99 -9.14
C LYS A 83 1.64 -8.07 -7.70
N VAL A 84 0.83 -7.11 -7.27
CA VAL A 84 0.35 -7.02 -5.88
C VAL A 84 -0.79 -8.00 -5.62
N PHE A 85 -1.77 -8.07 -6.50
CA PHE A 85 -2.97 -8.89 -6.31
C PHE A 85 -2.91 -10.23 -7.05
N GLY A 86 -2.06 -10.34 -8.08
CA GLY A 86 -1.96 -11.57 -8.89
C GLY A 86 -3.31 -11.99 -9.46
N GLY A 87 -3.64 -13.27 -9.34
CA GLY A 87 -4.92 -13.82 -9.79
C GLY A 87 -6.15 -13.31 -9.04
N ASN A 88 -5.96 -12.64 -7.89
CA ASN A 88 -7.05 -12.11 -7.07
C ASN A 88 -7.52 -10.70 -7.50
N LEU A 89 -6.86 -10.08 -8.47
CA LEU A 89 -7.19 -8.71 -8.92
C LEU A 89 -8.67 -8.57 -9.29
N GLY A 90 -9.22 -9.51 -10.06
CA GLY A 90 -10.63 -9.49 -10.46
C GLY A 90 -11.60 -9.52 -9.26
N SER A 91 -11.30 -10.36 -8.27
CA SER A 91 -12.09 -10.46 -7.03
C SER A 91 -12.03 -9.17 -6.21
N VAL A 92 -10.86 -8.55 -6.13
CA VAL A 92 -10.67 -7.27 -5.44
C VAL A 92 -11.45 -6.17 -6.12
N VAL A 93 -11.38 -6.07 -7.44
CA VAL A 93 -12.13 -5.09 -8.25
C VAL A 93 -13.64 -5.27 -8.04
N SER A 94 -14.16 -6.50 -8.16
CA SER A 94 -15.59 -6.78 -7.95
C SER A 94 -16.06 -6.44 -6.53
N ASN A 95 -15.25 -6.77 -5.53
CA ASN A 95 -15.55 -6.42 -4.14
C ASN A 95 -15.63 -4.90 -3.92
N LEU A 96 -14.66 -4.17 -4.46
CA LEU A 96 -14.62 -2.71 -4.34
C LEU A 96 -15.79 -2.07 -5.09
N SER A 97 -16.10 -2.56 -6.30
CA SER A 97 -17.21 -2.07 -7.09
C SER A 97 -18.56 -2.21 -6.34
N GLY A 98 -18.78 -3.36 -5.71
CA GLY A 98 -19.97 -3.59 -4.88
C GLY A 98 -20.01 -2.72 -3.63
N GLN A 99 -18.86 -2.50 -2.97
CA GLN A 99 -18.79 -1.68 -1.75
C GLN A 99 -18.98 -0.17 -2.00
N THR A 100 -18.53 0.31 -3.15
CA THR A 100 -18.53 1.75 -3.47
C THR A 100 -19.59 2.13 -4.49
N ASN A 101 -20.41 1.17 -4.90
CA ASN A 101 -21.43 1.38 -5.94
C ASN A 101 -20.86 2.04 -7.20
N THR A 102 -19.74 1.48 -7.68
CA THR A 102 -19.03 1.87 -8.90
C THR A 102 -18.94 0.67 -9.85
N THR A 103 -18.59 0.91 -11.10
CA THR A 103 -18.37 -0.19 -12.06
C THR A 103 -16.98 -0.80 -11.90
N ASN A 104 -16.81 -2.04 -12.34
CA ASN A 104 -15.49 -2.71 -12.33
C ASN A 104 -14.45 -1.92 -13.14
N ASP A 105 -14.84 -1.34 -14.27
CA ASP A 105 -13.96 -0.52 -15.10
C ASP A 105 -13.52 0.77 -14.37
N GLN A 106 -14.45 1.43 -13.70
CA GLN A 106 -14.15 2.61 -12.89
C GLN A 106 -13.17 2.26 -11.75
N VAL A 107 -13.43 1.17 -11.03
CA VAL A 107 -12.53 0.69 -9.98
C VAL A 107 -11.15 0.35 -10.54
N SER A 108 -11.09 -0.38 -11.64
CA SER A 108 -9.81 -0.75 -12.29
C SER A 108 -9.01 0.48 -12.70
N ASN A 109 -9.65 1.48 -13.31
CA ASN A 109 -9.03 2.73 -13.73
C ASN A 109 -8.53 3.55 -12.52
N ILE A 110 -9.33 3.63 -11.46
CA ILE A 110 -8.92 4.30 -10.21
C ILE A 110 -7.71 3.60 -9.61
N LEU A 111 -7.79 2.27 -9.44
CA LEU A 111 -6.69 1.49 -8.85
C LEU A 111 -5.41 1.61 -9.68
N ALA A 112 -5.49 1.49 -11.00
CA ALA A 112 -4.33 1.65 -11.87
C ALA A 112 -3.74 3.06 -11.82
N SER A 113 -4.59 4.08 -11.63
CA SER A 113 -4.12 5.47 -11.50
C SER A 113 -3.40 5.72 -10.18
N ILE A 114 -3.86 5.09 -9.09
CA ILE A 114 -3.29 5.32 -7.74
C ILE A 114 -2.12 4.38 -7.43
N ALA A 115 -2.01 3.22 -8.07
CA ALA A 115 -1.01 2.21 -7.74
C ALA A 115 0.44 2.74 -7.80
N PRO A 116 0.90 3.39 -8.88
CA PRO A 116 2.26 3.95 -8.91
C PRO A 116 2.46 5.08 -7.89
N ASN A 117 1.44 5.90 -7.67
CA ASN A 117 1.48 6.97 -6.68
C ASN A 117 1.53 6.42 -5.25
N LEU A 118 0.79 5.36 -4.98
CA LEU A 118 0.82 4.66 -3.69
C LEU A 118 2.21 4.06 -3.42
N LEU A 119 2.80 3.41 -4.42
CA LEU A 119 4.18 2.90 -4.31
C LEU A 119 5.19 4.03 -4.11
N SER A 120 5.03 5.18 -4.78
CA SER A 120 5.89 6.34 -4.58
C SER A 120 5.83 6.86 -3.13
N VAL A 121 4.61 6.99 -2.58
CA VAL A 121 4.41 7.43 -1.19
C VAL A 121 4.99 6.42 -0.20
N LEU A 122 4.74 5.15 -0.41
CA LEU A 122 5.28 4.07 0.43
C LEU A 122 6.80 3.98 0.31
N GLY A 123 7.34 4.10 -0.89
CA GLY A 123 8.79 4.08 -1.15
C GLY A 123 9.52 5.24 -0.48
N LYS A 124 8.95 6.44 -0.49
CA LYS A 124 9.49 7.60 0.23
C LYS A 124 9.48 7.41 1.75
N GLY A 125 8.44 6.76 2.28
CA GLY A 125 8.34 6.43 3.71
C GLY A 125 9.23 5.27 4.14
N ALA A 126 9.60 4.41 3.18
CA ALA A 126 10.43 3.23 3.44
C ALA A 126 11.90 3.56 3.70
N GLY A 127 12.42 4.66 3.13
CA GLY A 127 13.87 4.84 3.08
C GLY A 127 14.55 3.59 2.50
N THR A 128 15.81 3.38 2.75
CA THR A 128 16.54 2.16 2.37
C THR A 128 16.32 0.97 3.32
N GLY A 129 15.28 1.02 4.17
CA GLY A 129 15.01 0.01 5.19
C GLY A 129 13.86 -0.94 4.85
N ASN A 130 13.89 -2.10 5.41
CA ASN A 130 12.99 -3.24 5.23
C ASN A 130 11.50 -2.89 5.07
N ILE A 131 10.94 -3.19 3.90
CA ILE A 131 9.51 -3.12 3.58
C ILE A 131 8.66 -3.86 4.63
N GLY A 132 9.15 -4.96 5.16
CA GLY A 132 8.49 -5.71 6.23
C GLY A 132 8.22 -4.90 7.49
N ASN A 133 9.14 -4.02 7.87
CA ASN A 133 8.97 -3.14 9.04
C ASN A 133 7.92 -2.07 8.81
N ILE A 134 7.79 -1.57 7.57
CA ILE A 134 6.80 -0.56 7.22
C ILE A 134 5.41 -1.17 7.15
N LEU A 135 5.29 -2.29 6.48
CA LEU A 135 4.03 -3.04 6.40
C LEU A 135 3.60 -3.55 7.77
N GLY A 136 4.54 -4.03 8.59
CA GLY A 136 4.28 -4.42 9.97
C GLY A 136 3.84 -3.26 10.85
N GLY A 137 4.48 -2.09 10.72
CA GLY A 137 4.11 -0.87 11.42
C GLY A 137 2.76 -0.30 10.99
N LEU A 138 2.43 -0.41 9.70
CA LEU A 138 1.19 0.11 9.13
C LEU A 138 -0.03 -0.77 9.45
N LEU A 139 0.16 -2.08 9.47
CA LEU A 139 -0.89 -3.06 9.77
C LEU A 139 -0.96 -3.42 11.26
N GLY A 140 0.17 -3.33 11.99
CA GLY A 140 0.23 -3.49 13.43
C GLY A 140 -0.06 -2.23 14.23
N GLY A 141 -0.09 -1.07 13.59
CA GLY A 141 -0.30 0.24 14.22
C GLY A 141 -1.72 0.55 14.71
N ALA A 142 -2.67 -0.38 14.52
CA ALA A 142 -3.97 -0.31 15.20
C ALA A 142 -3.91 -0.77 16.67
N SER A 143 -2.74 -1.22 17.14
CA SER A 143 -2.51 -1.63 18.53
C SER A 143 -1.27 -0.96 19.05
N ASN A 144 -1.46 0.19 19.72
CA ASN A 144 -0.50 0.87 20.58
C ASN A 144 0.86 1.29 19.99
N SER A 145 0.93 2.56 19.66
CA SER A 145 2.13 3.37 19.74
C SER A 145 2.86 3.11 21.04
N SER A 146 4.06 2.68 20.94
CA SER A 146 5.21 2.78 21.80
C SER A 146 5.92 1.45 22.01
N SER A 147 7.20 1.48 21.68
CA SER A 147 8.24 0.52 22.07
C SER A 147 8.68 -0.50 21.03
N SER A 148 9.16 -0.05 19.86
CA SER A 148 10.02 -0.93 19.04
C SER A 148 11.48 -0.97 19.51
N SER A 149 11.84 -0.35 20.62
CA SER A 149 13.20 -0.41 21.20
C SER A 149 13.36 -1.35 22.38
N ASN A 150 12.27 -1.86 22.96
CA ASN A 150 12.35 -2.70 24.16
C ASN A 150 12.19 -4.20 23.92
N ALA A 151 11.60 -4.63 22.79
CA ALA A 151 11.41 -6.06 22.51
C ALA A 151 12.75 -6.80 22.35
N GLY A 152 13.76 -6.19 21.74
CA GLY A 152 15.10 -6.74 21.62
C GLY A 152 15.85 -6.81 22.95
N LYS A 153 15.62 -5.84 23.83
CA LYS A 153 16.25 -5.82 25.17
C LYS A 153 15.64 -6.81 26.14
N VAL A 154 14.33 -7.06 26.04
CA VAL A 154 13.63 -8.02 26.90
C VAL A 154 13.99 -9.45 26.50
N LEU A 155 14.07 -9.75 25.22
CA LEU A 155 14.50 -11.07 24.72
C LEU A 155 15.97 -11.35 25.05
N GLY A 156 16.84 -10.36 24.90
CA GLY A 156 18.26 -10.47 25.28
C GLY A 156 18.46 -10.64 26.79
N GLY A 157 17.65 -9.97 27.60
CA GLY A 157 17.67 -10.09 29.07
C GLY A 157 17.16 -11.43 29.58
N LEU A 158 16.15 -12.00 28.94
CA LEU A 158 15.59 -13.31 29.30
C LEU A 158 16.54 -14.46 28.92
N LEU A 159 17.13 -14.39 27.72
CA LEU A 159 18.11 -15.37 27.28
C LEU A 159 19.39 -15.35 28.13
N GLY A 160 19.83 -14.16 28.55
CA GLY A 160 20.98 -14.02 29.45
C GLY A 160 20.75 -14.60 30.84
N LYS A 161 19.51 -14.61 31.34
CA LYS A 161 19.16 -15.23 32.63
C LYS A 161 19.04 -16.76 32.58
N ILE A 162 18.71 -17.32 31.41
CA ILE A 162 18.56 -18.77 31.24
C ILE A 162 19.94 -19.44 31.07
N PHE A 163 20.91 -18.72 30.51
CA PHE A 163 22.26 -19.24 30.26
C PHE A 163 23.29 -18.87 31.35
N LYS A 164 22.91 -18.11 32.36
CA LYS A 164 23.77 -17.81 33.48
C LYS A 164 23.54 -18.83 34.61
N LYS A 165 24.35 -19.83 34.61
CA LYS A 165 24.56 -20.63 35.81
C LYS A 165 25.70 -20.01 36.65
#